data_cac6cab26b0ade9060958b4444f9bc2c
#
_entry.id   cac6cab26b0ade9060958b4444f9bc2c
#
_cell.length_a   1.000
_cell.length_b   1.000
_cell.length_c   1.000
_cell.angle_alpha   90.00
_cell.angle_beta   90.00
_cell.angle_gamma   90.00
#
_symmetry.space_group_name_H-M   'P 1'
#
loop_
_entity.id
_entity.type
_entity.pdbx_description
1 polymer ?
#
loop_
_entity_poly.entity_id
_entity_poly.type
_entity_poly.pdbx_seq_one_letter_code
_entity_poly.pdbx_strand_id
1 'polypeptide(L)'
;RADLLHRKAAERLLQETIEAALDINAHILSQSGPGLPEDYFESFVLLGNSGVLPQDLARSLAPAAGLRNRLVHEYDALDDTIIFESIGTALRLFPAYVKAVETFLDSRE
;
A
#
# COMPACT_ATOMS: atom_id res chain seq x y z
N ARG A 1 20.40 -19.66 5.81
CA ARG A 1 21.36 -18.56 5.72
C ARG A 1 20.71 -17.26 6.18
N ALA A 2 21.51 -16.43 6.82
CA ALA A 2 21.03 -15.16 7.36
C ALA A 2 20.44 -14.26 6.28
N ASP A 3 21.09 -14.18 5.10
CA ASP A 3 20.62 -13.35 3.99
C ASP A 3 19.25 -13.77 3.50
N LEU A 4 19.02 -15.07 3.40
CA LEU A 4 17.74 -15.59 2.95
C LEU A 4 16.65 -15.30 3.99
N LEU A 5 16.98 -15.46 5.27
CA LEU A 5 16.02 -15.16 6.35
C LEU A 5 15.69 -13.68 6.38
N HIS A 6 16.68 -12.81 6.24
CA HIS A 6 16.43 -11.37 6.20
C HIS A 6 15.55 -10.98 5.02
N ARG A 7 15.81 -11.57 3.86
CA ARG A 7 15.02 -11.30 2.67
C ARG A 7 13.57 -11.74 2.87
N LYS A 8 13.37 -12.96 3.37
CA LYS A 8 12.01 -13.46 3.58
C LYS A 8 11.25 -12.64 4.62
N ALA A 9 11.93 -12.22 5.69
CA ALA A 9 11.32 -11.36 6.70
C ALA A 9 10.92 -10.02 6.10
N ALA A 10 11.80 -9.42 5.29
CA ALA A 10 11.52 -8.14 4.64
C ALA A 10 10.36 -8.25 3.66
N GLU A 11 10.31 -9.31 2.86
CA GLU A 11 9.22 -9.55 1.92
C GLU A 11 7.89 -9.68 2.67
N ARG A 12 7.90 -10.42 3.77
CA ARG A 12 6.68 -10.63 4.56
C ARG A 12 6.19 -9.32 5.18
N LEU A 13 7.10 -8.54 5.75
CA LEU A 13 6.74 -7.25 6.34
C LEU A 13 6.19 -6.30 5.27
N LEU A 14 6.82 -6.26 4.12
CA LEU A 14 6.37 -5.42 3.02
C LEU A 14 4.98 -5.84 2.57
N GLN A 15 4.77 -7.14 2.38
CA GLN A 15 3.47 -7.68 1.98
C GLN A 15 2.40 -7.33 3.00
N GLU A 16 2.68 -7.53 4.29
CA GLU A 16 1.71 -7.25 5.35
C GLU A 16 1.39 -5.77 5.47
N THR A 17 2.39 -4.92 5.27
CA THR A 17 2.19 -3.47 5.28
C THR A 17 1.24 -3.04 4.16
N ILE A 18 1.47 -3.57 2.96
CA ILE A 18 0.62 -3.25 1.81
C ILE A 18 -0.79 -3.77 2.05
N GLU A 19 -0.91 -5.00 2.54
CA GLU A 19 -2.23 -5.60 2.79
C GLU A 19 -3.02 -4.83 3.84
N ALA A 20 -2.34 -4.33 4.88
CA ALA A 20 -3.00 -3.50 5.87
C ALA A 20 -3.55 -2.21 5.25
N ALA A 21 -2.76 -1.57 4.38
CA ALA A 21 -3.23 -0.37 3.69
C ALA A 21 -4.42 -0.67 2.78
N LEU A 22 -4.39 -1.80 2.08
CA LEU A 22 -5.49 -2.19 1.20
C LEU A 22 -6.78 -2.42 1.99
N ASP A 23 -6.66 -3.04 3.17
CA ASP A 23 -7.82 -3.25 4.04
C ASP A 23 -8.39 -1.91 4.53
N ILE A 24 -7.52 -0.97 4.90
CA ILE A 24 -7.94 0.37 5.32
C ILE A 24 -8.65 1.07 4.16
N ASN A 25 -8.08 1.01 2.95
CA ASN A 25 -8.69 1.61 1.77
C ASN A 25 -10.09 1.09 1.53
N ALA A 26 -10.23 -0.24 1.57
CA ALA A 26 -11.53 -0.88 1.34
C ALA A 26 -12.55 -0.45 2.39
N HIS A 27 -12.14 -0.37 3.64
CA HIS A 27 -13.03 0.04 4.72
C HIS A 27 -13.51 1.49 4.53
N ILE A 28 -12.60 2.40 4.23
CA ILE A 28 -12.95 3.81 4.01
C ILE A 28 -13.91 3.92 2.80
N LEU A 29 -13.59 3.25 1.70
CA LEU A 29 -14.40 3.33 0.49
C LEU A 29 -15.78 2.73 0.70
N SER A 30 -15.90 1.69 1.51
CA SER A 30 -17.19 1.08 1.78
C SER A 30 -18.14 2.02 2.54
N GLN A 31 -17.58 2.98 3.26
CA GLN A 31 -18.38 3.91 4.08
C GLN A 31 -18.51 5.30 3.49
N SER A 32 -17.64 5.68 2.55
CA SER A 32 -17.56 7.07 2.10
C SER A 32 -18.09 7.32 0.70
N GLY A 33 -18.54 6.29 0.01
CA GLY A 33 -19.36 6.55 -1.12
C GLY A 33 -18.88 6.47 -2.55
N PRO A 34 -17.61 6.44 -2.95
CA PRO A 34 -17.35 6.21 -4.37
C PRO A 34 -17.62 4.78 -4.80
N GLY A 35 -17.96 3.91 -3.85
CA GLY A 35 -18.27 2.53 -4.14
C GLY A 35 -17.05 1.62 -3.96
N LEU A 36 -17.23 0.35 -4.26
CA LEU A 36 -16.16 -0.62 -4.13
C LEU A 36 -15.21 -0.51 -5.32
N PRO A 37 -13.89 -0.57 -5.09
CA PRO A 37 -12.94 -0.55 -6.19
C PRO A 37 -12.98 -1.86 -6.96
N GLU A 38 -12.65 -1.81 -8.25
CA GLU A 38 -12.58 -3.02 -9.07
C GLU A 38 -11.35 -3.86 -8.72
N ASP A 39 -10.28 -3.21 -8.27
CA ASP A 39 -9.07 -3.90 -7.88
C ASP A 39 -8.32 -3.07 -6.84
N TYR A 40 -7.22 -3.60 -6.37
CA TYR A 40 -6.43 -2.95 -5.32
C TYR A 40 -5.76 -1.68 -5.79
N PHE A 41 -5.32 -1.64 -7.04
CA PHE A 41 -4.72 -0.43 -7.61
C PHE A 41 -5.74 0.71 -7.56
N GLU A 42 -6.97 0.43 -7.99
CA GLU A 42 -8.02 1.43 -8.01
C GLU A 42 -8.37 1.94 -6.62
N SER A 43 -8.19 1.13 -5.58
CA SER A 43 -8.49 1.57 -4.23
C SER A 43 -7.70 2.82 -3.84
N PHE A 44 -6.42 2.88 -4.20
CA PHE A 44 -5.61 4.07 -3.94
C PHE A 44 -6.05 5.24 -4.81
N VAL A 45 -6.34 4.98 -6.08
CA VAL A 45 -6.78 6.02 -7.01
C VAL A 45 -8.06 6.69 -6.50
N LEU A 46 -9.01 5.87 -6.06
CA LEU A 46 -10.30 6.40 -5.56
C LEU A 46 -10.11 7.23 -4.31
N LEU A 47 -9.21 6.84 -3.41
CA LEU A 47 -8.93 7.66 -2.23
C LEU A 47 -8.30 8.99 -2.60
N GLY A 48 -7.47 9.02 -3.63
CA GLY A 48 -6.92 10.27 -4.15
C GLY A 48 -8.00 11.14 -4.74
N ASN A 49 -8.89 10.56 -5.53
CA ASN A 49 -9.96 11.31 -6.19
C ASN A 49 -11.01 11.82 -5.20
N SER A 50 -11.21 11.13 -4.09
CA SER A 50 -12.20 11.52 -3.09
C SER A 50 -11.64 12.46 -2.01
N GLY A 51 -10.36 12.78 -2.10
CA GLY A 51 -9.75 13.74 -1.17
C GLY A 51 -9.25 13.16 0.14
N VAL A 52 -9.29 11.85 0.31
CA VAL A 52 -8.73 11.21 1.51
C VAL A 52 -7.21 11.28 1.50
N LEU A 53 -6.61 11.07 0.33
CA LEU A 53 -5.17 11.17 0.14
C LEU A 53 -4.86 12.31 -0.83
N PRO A 54 -3.72 13.01 -0.65
CA PRO A 54 -3.23 13.88 -1.73
C PRO A 54 -3.09 13.05 -3.02
N GLN A 55 -3.43 13.64 -4.16
CA GLN A 55 -3.44 12.88 -5.41
C GLN A 55 -2.08 12.33 -5.82
N ASP A 56 -1.02 13.10 -5.59
CA ASP A 56 0.32 12.64 -5.91
C ASP A 56 0.74 11.46 -5.02
N LEU A 57 0.35 11.49 -3.74
CA LEU A 57 0.61 10.38 -2.84
C LEU A 57 -0.16 9.12 -3.28
N ALA A 58 -1.43 9.28 -3.65
CA ALA A 58 -2.25 8.17 -4.12
C ALA A 58 -1.62 7.52 -5.36
N ARG A 59 -1.16 8.34 -6.31
CA ARG A 59 -0.52 7.82 -7.51
C ARG A 59 0.80 7.11 -7.21
N SER A 60 1.54 7.62 -6.23
CA SER A 60 2.80 6.99 -5.83
C SER A 60 2.57 5.66 -5.10
N LEU A 61 1.46 5.53 -4.41
CA LEU A 61 1.12 4.31 -3.66
C LEU A 61 0.45 3.24 -4.51
N ALA A 62 -0.29 3.63 -5.54
CA ALA A 62 -1.06 2.68 -6.34
C ALA A 62 -0.24 1.49 -6.86
N PRO A 63 1.01 1.66 -7.31
CA PRO A 63 1.81 0.51 -7.75
C PRO A 63 2.08 -0.53 -6.66
N ALA A 64 1.92 -0.16 -5.37
CA ALA A 64 2.09 -1.12 -4.28
C ALA A 64 1.12 -2.29 -4.40
N ALA A 65 -0.06 -2.08 -4.98
CA ALA A 65 -1.00 -3.16 -5.21
C ALA A 65 -0.42 -4.25 -6.13
N GLY A 66 0.26 -3.83 -7.19
CA GLY A 66 0.92 -4.78 -8.09
C GLY A 66 2.08 -5.50 -7.40
N LEU A 67 2.84 -4.77 -6.59
CA LEU A 67 3.92 -5.38 -5.83
C LEU A 67 3.39 -6.44 -4.87
N ARG A 68 2.29 -6.15 -4.18
CA ARG A 68 1.66 -7.12 -3.28
C ARG A 68 1.32 -8.41 -4.02
N ASN A 69 0.74 -8.29 -5.21
CA ASN A 69 0.38 -9.46 -5.99
C ASN A 69 1.62 -10.27 -6.40
N ARG A 70 2.70 -9.59 -6.75
CA ARG A 70 3.96 -10.26 -7.10
C ARG A 70 4.57 -10.95 -5.89
N LEU A 71 4.52 -10.33 -4.72
CA LEU A 71 5.03 -10.94 -3.49
C LEU A 71 4.28 -12.22 -3.13
N VAL A 72 2.97 -12.24 -3.36
CA VAL A 72 2.14 -13.41 -3.05
C VAL A 72 2.30 -14.52 -4.08
N HIS A 73 2.36 -14.17 -5.37
CA HIS A 73 2.28 -15.16 -6.45
C HIS A 73 3.58 -15.42 -7.18
N GLU A 74 4.53 -14.50 -7.11
CA GLU A 74 5.75 -14.57 -7.91
C GLU A 74 7.01 -14.26 -7.09
N TYR A 75 6.96 -14.50 -5.78
CA TYR A 75 8.04 -14.04 -4.92
C TYR A 75 9.41 -14.64 -5.28
N ASP A 76 9.45 -15.82 -5.86
CA ASP A 76 10.72 -16.44 -6.27
C ASP A 76 11.33 -15.75 -7.49
N ALA A 77 10.51 -15.00 -8.24
CA ALA A 77 10.98 -14.29 -9.43
C ALA A 77 11.47 -12.87 -9.14
N LEU A 78 11.26 -12.36 -7.92
CA LEU A 78 11.69 -11.01 -7.54
C LEU A 78 13.16 -11.05 -7.15
N ASP A 79 13.96 -10.09 -7.66
CA ASP A 79 15.34 -10.01 -7.25
C ASP A 79 15.51 -9.06 -6.05
N ASP A 80 16.68 -9.11 -5.43
CA ASP A 80 16.97 -8.35 -4.23
C ASP A 80 16.87 -6.85 -4.45
N THR A 81 17.25 -6.38 -5.64
CA THR A 81 17.20 -4.96 -5.96
C THR A 81 15.78 -4.44 -5.89
N ILE A 82 14.84 -5.18 -6.49
CA ILE A 82 13.42 -4.80 -6.45
C ILE A 82 12.93 -4.74 -5.01
N ILE A 83 13.29 -5.75 -4.21
CA ILE A 83 12.86 -5.79 -2.80
C ILE A 83 13.41 -4.62 -2.01
N PHE A 84 14.71 -4.32 -2.15
CA PHE A 84 15.34 -3.21 -1.42
C PHE A 84 14.76 -1.86 -1.82
N GLU A 85 14.55 -1.66 -3.12
CA GLU A 85 13.95 -0.41 -3.60
C GLU A 85 12.53 -0.25 -3.09
N SER A 86 11.78 -1.33 -3.06
CA SER A 86 10.40 -1.30 -2.59
C SER A 86 10.32 -1.00 -1.10
N ILE A 87 11.23 -1.54 -0.30
CA ILE A 87 11.29 -1.23 1.13
C ILE A 87 11.59 0.25 1.33
N GLY A 88 12.57 0.80 0.59
CA GLY A 88 12.90 2.22 0.68
C GLY A 88 11.71 3.10 0.32
N THR A 89 11.00 2.73 -0.73
CA THR A 89 9.79 3.45 -1.15
C THR A 89 8.71 3.39 -0.07
N ALA A 90 8.50 2.20 0.51
CA ALA A 90 7.51 2.02 1.57
C ALA A 90 7.84 2.86 2.79
N LEU A 91 9.12 2.88 3.21
CA LEU A 91 9.54 3.68 4.35
C LEU A 91 9.30 5.17 4.14
N ARG A 92 9.33 5.62 2.89
CA ARG A 92 9.07 7.02 2.56
C ARG A 92 7.58 7.32 2.45
N LEU A 93 6.80 6.43 1.84
CA LEU A 93 5.41 6.72 1.48
C LEU A 93 4.40 6.34 2.56
N PHE A 94 4.60 5.23 3.27
CA PHE A 94 3.59 4.76 4.22
C PHE A 94 3.42 5.66 5.44
N PRO A 95 4.46 6.31 5.99
CA PRO A 95 4.21 7.30 7.05
C PRO A 95 3.32 8.45 6.59
N ALA A 96 3.48 8.92 5.34
CA ALA A 96 2.63 9.96 4.79
C ALA A 96 1.20 9.44 4.60
N TYR A 97 1.06 8.20 4.18
CA TYR A 97 -0.25 7.55 4.05
C TYR A 97 -0.97 7.49 5.40
N VAL A 98 -0.29 7.01 6.42
CA VAL A 98 -0.87 6.90 7.77
C VAL A 98 -1.33 8.28 8.25
N LYS A 99 -0.49 9.29 8.07
CA LYS A 99 -0.84 10.64 8.50
C LYS A 99 -2.06 11.18 7.75
N ALA A 100 -2.14 10.94 6.45
CA ALA A 100 -3.27 11.39 5.65
C ALA A 100 -4.57 10.71 6.11
N VAL A 101 -4.51 9.40 6.37
CA VAL A 101 -5.67 8.65 6.84
C VAL A 101 -6.10 9.15 8.23
N GLU A 102 -5.14 9.37 9.13
CA GLU A 102 -5.46 9.90 10.46
C GLU A 102 -6.13 11.27 10.35
N THR A 103 -5.62 12.15 9.51
CA THR A 103 -6.21 13.47 9.29
C THR A 103 -7.64 13.35 8.78
N PHE A 104 -7.85 12.44 7.82
CA PHE A 104 -9.19 12.21 7.30
C PHE A 104 -10.15 11.72 8.39
N LEU A 105 -9.73 10.75 9.18
CA LEU A 105 -10.57 10.21 10.25
C LEU A 105 -10.90 11.27 11.30
N ASP A 106 -9.91 12.07 11.68
CA ASP A 106 -10.12 13.15 12.65
C ASP A 106 -11.14 14.18 12.14
N SER A 107 -11.10 14.47 10.84
CA SER A 107 -12.00 15.46 10.25
C SER A 107 -13.46 15.00 10.23
N ARG A 108 -13.71 13.71 10.44
CA ARG A 108 -15.06 13.17 10.44
C ARG A 108 -15.71 13.12 11.82
N GLU A 109 -14.96 13.43 12.84
CA GLU A 109 -15.49 13.45 14.22
C GLU A 109 -16.12 14.82 14.58
#